data_aed8e2aecb0ee59ddcaa19580db35af7
#
_entry.id   aed8e2aecb0ee59ddcaa19580db35af7
#
_cell.length_a   1.000
_cell.length_b   1.000
_cell.length_c   1.000
_cell.angle_alpha   90.00
_cell.angle_beta   90.00
_cell.angle_gamma   90.00
#
_symmetry.space_group_name_H-M   'P 1'
#
loop_
_entity.id
_entity.type
_entity.pdbx_description
1 polymer ?
#
loop_
_entity_poly.entity_id
_entity_poly.type
_entity_poly.pdbx_seq_one_letter_code
_entity_poly.pdbx_strand_id
1 'polypeptide(L)'
;MTGRMTTIDKTGKIVSQVMENYADRTEKDVFAAIAKQIIHLKSDITTSMGLPAPMMGLFNFFRFGSIGEYEQTVAEIVQGMYYEGYDFIHFCSLSIPIMVTEVIVRISYAIKRIKEGNKIRESIPFSLNREKHPKLATMLFIAQAGSTAINAGKVYFTKNPMPINYPQWIDFAKYSYQQLKWAIVEKPIAREAYVSGKLEENWEKIQSEISDSFDEFSKDYYVVFE
;
A
#
# COMPACT_ATOMS: atom_id res chain seq x y z
N MET A 1 -17.82 26.62 14.26
CA MET A 1 -16.85 25.74 14.98
C MET A 1 -17.24 25.71 16.44
N THR A 2 -17.23 24.54 17.08
CA THR A 2 -17.88 24.31 18.39
C THR A 2 -17.04 24.72 19.60
N GLY A 3 -15.88 25.37 19.44
CA GLY A 3 -14.98 25.73 20.56
C GLY A 3 -14.50 24.57 21.42
N ARG A 4 -14.67 23.33 20.92
CA ARG A 4 -14.19 22.13 21.58
C ARG A 4 -12.75 21.86 21.18
N MET A 5 -11.89 21.85 22.15
CA MET A 5 -10.53 21.34 22.01
C MET A 5 -10.47 19.89 22.47
N THR A 6 -10.01 19.03 21.62
CA THR A 6 -9.76 17.63 21.95
C THR A 6 -8.27 17.42 22.04
N THR A 7 -7.79 17.02 23.19
CA THR A 7 -6.39 16.72 23.47
C THR A 7 -6.27 15.33 24.08
N ILE A 8 -5.08 14.76 23.98
CA ILE A 8 -4.75 13.51 24.68
C ILE A 8 -4.02 13.93 25.96
N ASP A 9 -4.53 13.53 27.12
CA ASP A 9 -3.90 13.82 28.39
C ASP A 9 -2.66 12.93 28.61
N LYS A 10 -1.89 13.22 29.67
CA LYS A 10 -0.69 12.47 30.05
C LYS A 10 -0.94 10.98 30.31
N THR A 11 -2.18 10.56 30.48
CA THR A 11 -2.59 9.15 30.65
C THR A 11 -3.05 8.50 29.35
N GLY A 12 -2.93 9.21 28.20
CA GLY A 12 -3.39 8.73 26.89
C GLY A 12 -4.90 8.77 26.68
N LYS A 13 -5.61 9.39 27.60
CA LYS A 13 -7.06 9.54 27.53
C LYS A 13 -7.44 10.72 26.65
N ILE A 14 -8.34 10.53 25.72
CA ILE A 14 -8.89 11.61 24.91
C ILE A 14 -9.76 12.47 25.82
N VAL A 15 -9.32 13.70 26.09
CA VAL A 15 -10.05 14.68 26.89
C VAL A 15 -10.57 15.77 25.96
N SER A 16 -11.89 15.98 25.98
CA SER A 16 -12.52 17.06 25.23
C SER A 16 -12.95 18.14 26.22
N GLN A 17 -12.33 19.30 26.12
CA GLN A 17 -12.68 20.48 26.94
C GLN A 17 -13.27 21.57 26.08
N VAL A 18 -14.31 22.23 26.61
CA VAL A 18 -14.85 23.47 26.02
C VAL A 18 -14.03 24.62 26.62
N MET A 19 -13.35 25.38 25.79
CA MET A 19 -12.63 26.56 26.25
C MET A 19 -13.63 27.69 26.50
N GLU A 20 -13.74 28.16 27.72
CA GLU A 20 -14.68 29.23 28.14
C GLU A 20 -14.48 30.55 27.38
N ASN A 21 -13.28 30.82 26.88
CA ASN A 21 -12.97 32.04 26.13
C ASN A 21 -13.04 31.90 24.59
N TYR A 22 -13.65 30.83 24.08
CA TYR A 22 -13.68 30.57 22.64
C TYR A 22 -14.80 31.30 21.90
N ALA A 23 -15.79 31.79 22.63
CA ALA A 23 -16.93 32.54 22.04
C ALA A 23 -16.49 33.83 21.33
N ASP A 24 -15.45 34.50 21.85
CA ASP A 24 -14.92 35.74 21.27
C ASP A 24 -13.93 35.52 20.11
N ARG A 25 -13.56 34.27 19.82
CA ARG A 25 -12.59 33.92 18.78
C ARG A 25 -13.16 33.16 17.60
N THR A 26 -14.48 33.14 17.43
CA THR A 26 -15.12 32.53 16.29
C THR A 26 -14.91 33.39 15.04
N GLU A 27 -14.15 32.87 14.07
CA GLU A 27 -14.02 33.49 12.77
C GLU A 27 -15.37 33.45 12.03
N LYS A 28 -15.83 34.60 11.58
CA LYS A 28 -17.04 34.73 10.77
C LYS A 28 -16.82 34.39 9.31
N ASP A 29 -15.56 34.43 8.88
CA ASP A 29 -15.14 34.10 7.51
C ASP A 29 -14.61 32.66 7.46
N VAL A 30 -15.22 31.84 6.61
CA VAL A 30 -14.84 30.44 6.40
C VAL A 30 -13.43 30.30 5.86
N PHE A 31 -12.99 31.20 4.96
CA PHE A 31 -11.63 31.16 4.41
C PHE A 31 -10.58 31.51 5.45
N ALA A 32 -10.85 32.50 6.31
CA ALA A 32 -9.96 32.84 7.44
C ALA A 32 -9.88 31.69 8.46
N ALA A 33 -11.00 31.00 8.72
CA ALA A 33 -11.02 29.82 9.58
C ALA A 33 -10.19 28.67 9.01
N ILE A 34 -10.29 28.41 7.71
CA ILE A 34 -9.47 27.38 7.02
C ILE A 34 -8.00 27.76 7.04
N ALA A 35 -7.66 29.01 6.73
CA ALA A 35 -6.28 29.48 6.76
C ALA A 35 -5.65 29.34 8.15
N LYS A 36 -6.37 29.72 9.21
CA LYS A 36 -5.94 29.51 10.59
C LYS A 36 -5.78 28.04 10.93
N GLN A 37 -6.67 27.18 10.46
CA GLN A 37 -6.55 25.73 10.67
C GLN A 37 -5.31 25.15 9.99
N ILE A 38 -4.97 25.63 8.79
CA ILE A 38 -3.75 25.22 8.08
C ILE A 38 -2.49 25.69 8.84
N ILE A 39 -2.51 26.92 9.37
CA ILE A 39 -1.39 27.45 10.17
C ILE A 39 -1.23 26.65 11.47
N HIS A 40 -2.33 26.31 12.14
CA HIS A 40 -2.31 25.45 13.32
C HIS A 40 -1.78 24.05 12.99
N LEU A 41 -2.25 23.46 11.91
CA LEU A 41 -1.77 22.16 11.45
C LEU A 41 -0.26 22.19 11.17
N LYS A 42 0.25 23.26 10.54
CA LYS A 42 1.68 23.47 10.33
C LYS A 42 2.44 23.57 11.65
N SER A 43 1.92 24.32 12.61
CA SER A 43 2.51 24.45 13.94
C SER A 43 2.56 23.09 14.65
N ASP A 44 1.46 22.34 14.61
CA ASP A 44 1.35 21.03 15.27
C ASP A 44 2.29 19.98 14.64
N ILE A 45 2.54 20.08 13.33
CA ILE A 45 3.52 19.23 12.64
C ILE A 45 4.95 19.54 13.06
N THR A 46 5.25 20.80 13.38
CA THR A 46 6.63 21.27 13.66
C THR A 46 7.01 21.25 15.14
N THR A 47 6.08 21.03 16.05
CA THR A 47 6.33 20.90 17.49
C THR A 47 6.56 19.45 17.88
N SER A 48 7.50 19.20 18.80
CA SER A 48 7.66 17.90 19.41
C SER A 48 6.37 17.50 20.15
N MET A 49 5.92 16.25 20.00
CA MET A 49 4.62 15.76 20.46
C MET A 49 3.43 16.49 19.80
N GLY A 50 3.59 16.93 18.55
CA GLY A 50 2.54 17.57 17.78
C GLY A 50 1.49 16.59 17.26
N LEU A 51 1.37 16.45 15.94
CA LEU A 51 0.43 15.51 15.35
C LEU A 51 0.89 14.06 15.58
N PRO A 52 0.01 13.17 16.06
CA PRO A 52 0.34 11.75 16.14
C PRO A 52 0.54 11.18 14.74
N ALA A 53 1.41 10.20 14.63
CA ALA A 53 1.64 9.51 13.38
C ALA A 53 0.36 8.80 12.87
N PRO A 54 0.22 8.63 11.54
CA PRO A 54 -0.91 7.94 10.97
C PRO A 54 -1.12 6.56 11.60
N MET A 55 -2.37 6.18 11.82
CA MET A 55 -2.78 4.90 12.42
C MET A 55 -2.52 4.76 13.94
N MET A 56 -1.75 5.62 14.61
CA MET A 56 -1.53 5.52 16.05
C MET A 56 -2.84 5.51 16.84
N GLY A 57 -3.85 6.28 16.41
CA GLY A 57 -5.17 6.27 17.03
C GLY A 57 -5.88 4.91 16.98
N LEU A 58 -5.64 4.12 15.92
CA LEU A 58 -6.21 2.78 15.78
C LEU A 58 -5.57 1.78 16.74
N PHE A 59 -4.29 1.91 17.04
CA PHE A 59 -3.60 1.01 17.96
C PHE A 59 -4.09 1.16 19.40
N ASN A 60 -4.72 2.29 19.76
CA ASN A 60 -5.36 2.45 21.07
C ASN A 60 -6.52 1.48 21.32
N PHE A 61 -7.09 0.87 20.29
CA PHE A 61 -8.09 -0.19 20.43
C PHE A 61 -7.50 -1.54 20.83
N PHE A 62 -6.19 -1.76 20.63
CA PHE A 62 -5.51 -3.01 20.95
C PHE A 62 -4.99 -3.02 22.39
N ARG A 63 -5.90 -3.03 23.35
CA ARG A 63 -5.61 -3.08 24.80
C ARG A 63 -5.68 -4.50 25.38
N PHE A 64 -5.64 -5.51 24.52
CA PHE A 64 -5.71 -6.91 24.91
C PHE A 64 -4.39 -7.62 24.58
N GLY A 65 -4.03 -8.58 25.43
CA GLY A 65 -2.77 -9.30 25.31
C GLY A 65 -1.58 -8.49 25.86
N SER A 66 -0.50 -9.18 26.10
CA SER A 66 0.75 -8.59 26.58
C SER A 66 1.88 -8.98 25.62
N ILE A 67 2.78 -8.05 25.36
CA ILE A 67 3.92 -8.23 24.45
C ILE A 67 5.22 -7.87 25.16
N GLY A 68 6.20 -8.75 25.03
CA GLY A 68 7.55 -8.54 25.55
C GLY A 68 7.69 -8.83 27.06
N GLU A 69 8.89 -8.53 27.57
CA GLU A 69 9.25 -8.80 28.97
C GLU A 69 8.51 -7.92 29.99
N TYR A 70 7.96 -6.78 29.52
CA TYR A 70 7.26 -5.80 30.37
C TYR A 70 5.74 -5.98 30.37
N GLU A 71 5.22 -7.05 29.74
CA GLU A 71 3.77 -7.34 29.67
C GLU A 71 2.90 -6.16 29.19
N GLN A 72 3.43 -5.32 28.29
CA GLN A 72 2.74 -4.15 27.78
C GLN A 72 1.77 -4.52 26.66
N THR A 73 0.62 -3.88 26.62
CA THR A 73 -0.31 -3.96 25.48
C THR A 73 0.21 -3.17 24.27
N VAL A 74 -0.27 -3.47 23.08
CA VAL A 74 0.06 -2.69 21.87
C VAL A 74 -0.28 -1.20 22.04
N ALA A 75 -1.39 -0.90 22.71
CA ALA A 75 -1.78 0.47 23.01
C ALA A 75 -0.77 1.21 23.89
N GLU A 76 -0.25 0.57 24.92
CA GLU A 76 0.76 1.14 25.83
C GLU A 76 2.10 1.33 25.13
N ILE A 77 2.53 0.38 24.30
CA ILE A 77 3.74 0.50 23.49
C ILE A 77 3.64 1.70 22.54
N VAL A 78 2.55 1.83 21.78
CA VAL A 78 2.34 2.92 20.83
C VAL A 78 2.24 4.28 21.55
N GLN A 79 1.61 4.31 22.71
CA GLN A 79 1.56 5.50 23.55
C GLN A 79 2.94 5.89 24.06
N GLY A 80 3.73 4.93 24.54
CA GLY A 80 5.13 5.15 24.90
C GLY A 80 5.95 5.69 23.75
N MET A 81 5.80 5.12 22.55
CA MET A 81 6.45 5.61 21.35
C MET A 81 6.12 7.08 21.07
N TYR A 82 4.86 7.47 21.21
CA TYR A 82 4.44 8.87 21.00
C TYR A 82 5.09 9.82 22.01
N TYR A 83 5.18 9.43 23.29
CA TYR A 83 5.87 10.23 24.30
C TYR A 83 7.38 10.35 24.06
N GLU A 84 7.99 9.36 23.41
CA GLU A 84 9.39 9.36 23.01
C GLU A 84 9.65 10.12 21.68
N GLY A 85 8.62 10.84 21.18
CA GLY A 85 8.75 11.68 19.99
C GLY A 85 8.46 10.97 18.66
N TYR A 86 7.79 9.83 18.67
CA TYR A 86 7.32 9.14 17.46
C TYR A 86 6.04 9.83 16.92
N ASP A 87 6.18 11.08 16.56
CA ASP A 87 5.15 11.91 15.98
C ASP A 87 5.06 11.77 14.44
N PHE A 88 4.28 12.64 13.82
CA PHE A 88 4.13 12.67 12.36
C PHE A 88 5.46 12.95 11.63
N ILE A 89 6.34 13.78 12.19
CA ILE A 89 7.65 14.09 11.60
C ILE A 89 8.54 12.84 11.61
N HIS A 90 8.53 12.12 12.73
CA HIS A 90 9.26 10.86 12.86
C HIS A 90 8.72 9.82 11.87
N PHE A 91 7.40 9.71 11.72
CA PHE A 91 6.78 8.86 10.70
C PHE A 91 7.26 9.20 9.29
N CYS A 92 7.27 10.47 8.92
CA CYS A 92 7.79 10.90 7.64
C CYS A 92 9.27 10.54 7.47
N SER A 93 10.08 10.74 8.49
CA SER A 93 11.51 10.39 8.47
C SER A 93 11.74 8.90 8.30
N LEU A 94 10.99 8.05 9.00
CA LEU A 94 11.02 6.59 8.85
C LEU A 94 10.49 6.10 7.50
N SER A 95 9.69 6.92 6.81
CA SER A 95 9.16 6.60 5.49
C SER A 95 10.18 6.86 4.36
N ILE A 96 11.21 7.68 4.59
CA ILE A 96 12.22 8.01 3.57
C ILE A 96 12.92 6.75 3.02
N PRO A 97 13.43 5.82 3.82
CA PRO A 97 14.06 4.61 3.31
C PRO A 97 13.12 3.75 2.45
N ILE A 98 11.83 3.72 2.80
CA ILE A 98 10.80 3.00 2.07
C ILE A 98 10.60 3.62 0.69
N MET A 99 10.46 4.94 0.63
CA MET A 99 10.32 5.69 -0.63
C MET A 99 11.55 5.50 -1.52
N VAL A 100 12.75 5.56 -0.95
CA VAL A 100 14.01 5.32 -1.69
C VAL A 100 14.03 3.89 -2.26
N THR A 101 13.68 2.89 -1.47
CA THR A 101 13.59 1.50 -1.91
C THR A 101 12.60 1.35 -3.05
N GLU A 102 11.41 1.96 -2.94
CA GLU A 102 10.39 1.92 -3.99
C GLU A 102 10.88 2.57 -5.29
N VAL A 103 11.53 3.74 -5.19
CA VAL A 103 12.11 4.44 -6.35
C VAL A 103 13.18 3.58 -7.03
N ILE A 104 14.09 2.97 -6.26
CA ILE A 104 15.14 2.09 -6.80
C ILE A 104 14.53 0.90 -7.54
N VAL A 105 13.53 0.24 -6.96
CA VAL A 105 12.84 -0.89 -7.60
C VAL A 105 12.15 -0.45 -8.89
N ARG A 106 11.47 0.71 -8.88
CA ARG A 106 10.80 1.24 -10.08
C ARG A 106 11.79 1.61 -11.18
N ILE A 107 12.91 2.22 -10.85
CA ILE A 107 13.98 2.54 -11.81
C ILE A 107 14.57 1.25 -12.38
N SER A 108 14.89 0.28 -11.54
CA SER A 108 15.44 -1.02 -11.96
C SER A 108 14.49 -1.76 -12.90
N TYR A 109 13.19 -1.71 -12.59
CA TYR A 109 12.14 -2.26 -13.44
C TYR A 109 12.07 -1.55 -14.79
N ALA A 110 12.09 -0.21 -14.80
CA ALA A 110 12.06 0.58 -16.03
C ALA A 110 13.27 0.29 -16.93
N ILE A 111 14.47 0.24 -16.36
CA ILE A 111 15.69 -0.12 -17.09
C ILE A 111 15.58 -1.51 -17.71
N LYS A 112 15.05 -2.49 -16.96
CA LYS A 112 14.81 -3.84 -17.47
C LYS A 112 13.85 -3.84 -18.66
N ARG A 113 12.73 -3.13 -18.56
CA ARG A 113 11.73 -3.01 -19.63
C ARG A 113 12.31 -2.38 -20.89
N ILE A 114 13.12 -1.33 -20.74
CA ILE A 114 13.80 -0.68 -21.87
C ILE A 114 14.78 -1.65 -22.55
N LYS A 115 15.53 -2.44 -21.76
CA LYS A 115 16.43 -3.48 -22.30
C LYS A 115 15.67 -4.61 -23.02
N GLU A 116 14.44 -4.88 -22.63
CA GLU A 116 13.54 -5.83 -23.29
C GLU A 116 12.90 -5.26 -24.57
N GLY A 117 13.27 -4.02 -25.01
CA GLY A 117 12.81 -3.40 -26.25
C GLY A 117 11.51 -2.59 -26.14
N ASN A 118 11.00 -2.37 -24.94
CA ASN A 118 9.81 -1.55 -24.75
C ASN A 118 10.13 -0.06 -24.84
N LYS A 119 9.17 0.74 -25.29
CA LYS A 119 9.31 2.21 -25.37
C LYS A 119 9.50 2.81 -23.97
N ILE A 120 10.32 3.85 -23.85
CA ILE A 120 10.64 4.52 -22.58
C ILE A 120 9.35 4.94 -21.84
N ARG A 121 8.40 5.56 -22.54
CA ARG A 121 7.13 6.03 -21.96
C ARG A 121 6.28 4.89 -21.35
N GLU A 122 6.32 3.70 -21.94
CA GLU A 122 5.58 2.52 -21.49
C GLU A 122 6.34 1.76 -20.40
N SER A 123 7.64 2.02 -20.26
CA SER A 123 8.51 1.37 -19.30
C SER A 123 8.50 2.04 -17.93
N ILE A 124 8.09 3.32 -17.84
CA ILE A 124 8.05 4.07 -16.58
C ILE A 124 6.83 3.63 -15.76
N PRO A 125 7.03 3.00 -14.60
CA PRO A 125 5.95 2.36 -13.84
C PRO A 125 5.30 3.34 -12.85
N PHE A 126 4.43 4.24 -13.31
CA PHE A 126 3.65 5.12 -12.44
C PHE A 126 2.53 4.36 -11.70
N SER A 127 2.02 3.29 -12.28
CA SER A 127 0.90 2.53 -11.74
C SER A 127 1.31 1.10 -11.39
N LEU A 128 0.61 0.50 -10.42
CA LEU A 128 0.77 -0.92 -10.05
C LEU A 128 -0.12 -1.85 -10.87
N ASN A 129 -0.71 -1.36 -11.97
CA ASN A 129 -1.53 -2.19 -12.84
C ASN A 129 -0.69 -3.33 -13.42
N ARG A 130 -1.07 -4.57 -13.12
CA ARG A 130 -0.36 -5.79 -13.52
C ARG A 130 -0.45 -6.09 -15.02
N GLU A 131 -1.47 -5.60 -15.70
CA GLU A 131 -1.58 -5.74 -17.15
C GLU A 131 -0.47 -4.95 -17.84
N LYS A 132 -0.19 -3.73 -17.36
CA LYS A 132 0.87 -2.87 -17.90
C LYS A 132 2.25 -3.23 -17.32
N HIS A 133 2.32 -3.60 -16.05
CA HIS A 133 3.55 -3.85 -15.30
C HIS A 133 3.49 -5.17 -14.51
N PRO A 134 3.49 -6.34 -15.18
CA PRO A 134 3.15 -7.62 -14.56
C PRO A 134 4.08 -8.04 -13.42
N LYS A 135 5.36 -7.65 -13.47
CA LYS A 135 6.35 -8.06 -12.47
C LYS A 135 6.61 -7.02 -11.38
N LEU A 136 6.16 -5.77 -11.57
CA LEU A 136 6.47 -4.66 -10.67
C LEU A 136 5.97 -4.88 -9.25
N ALA A 137 4.70 -5.28 -9.09
CA ALA A 137 4.10 -5.50 -7.78
C ALA A 137 4.81 -6.62 -7.00
N THR A 138 5.26 -7.66 -7.69
CA THR A 138 6.03 -8.74 -7.08
C THR A 138 7.44 -8.28 -6.68
N MET A 139 8.11 -7.46 -7.50
CA MET A 139 9.41 -6.89 -7.14
C MET A 139 9.32 -5.98 -5.92
N LEU A 140 8.30 -5.12 -5.86
CA LEU A 140 8.04 -4.26 -4.70
C LEU A 140 7.73 -5.08 -3.45
N PHE A 141 6.89 -6.12 -3.56
CA PHE A 141 6.62 -7.02 -2.44
C PHE A 141 7.90 -7.68 -1.91
N ILE A 142 8.76 -8.22 -2.78
CA ILE A 142 10.02 -8.86 -2.37
C ILE A 142 10.95 -7.85 -1.69
N ALA A 143 11.08 -6.64 -2.24
CA ALA A 143 11.92 -5.60 -1.66
C ALA A 143 11.42 -5.17 -0.27
N GLN A 144 10.11 -4.99 -0.10
CA GLN A 144 9.52 -4.65 1.19
C GLN A 144 9.60 -5.81 2.19
N ALA A 145 9.42 -7.04 1.73
CA ALA A 145 9.61 -8.22 2.58
C ALA A 145 11.05 -8.31 3.11
N GLY A 146 12.04 -8.13 2.25
CA GLY A 146 13.45 -8.12 2.65
C GLY A 146 13.77 -7.02 3.66
N SER A 147 13.34 -5.80 3.38
CA SER A 147 13.56 -4.66 4.29
C SER A 147 12.85 -4.86 5.64
N THR A 148 11.62 -5.39 5.63
CA THR A 148 10.86 -5.67 6.86
C THR A 148 11.50 -6.81 7.65
N ALA A 149 12.03 -7.84 6.99
CA ALA A 149 12.76 -8.91 7.66
C ALA A 149 14.04 -8.40 8.36
N ILE A 150 14.76 -7.47 7.74
CA ILE A 150 15.92 -6.82 8.35
C ILE A 150 15.50 -6.02 9.58
N ASN A 151 14.39 -5.25 9.49
CA ASN A 151 13.87 -4.50 10.63
C ASN A 151 13.40 -5.42 11.76
N ALA A 152 12.70 -6.52 11.43
CA ALA A 152 12.29 -7.54 12.40
C ALA A 152 13.50 -8.17 13.09
N GLY A 153 14.54 -8.50 12.34
CA GLY A 153 15.80 -9.00 12.88
C GLY A 153 16.43 -8.02 13.87
N LYS A 154 16.47 -6.73 13.54
CA LYS A 154 16.96 -5.69 14.46
C LYS A 154 16.18 -5.67 15.76
N VAL A 155 14.85 -5.69 15.71
CA VAL A 155 13.98 -5.72 16.91
C VAL A 155 14.24 -6.97 17.72
N TYR A 156 14.33 -8.13 17.08
CA TYR A 156 14.59 -9.40 17.76
C TYR A 156 15.92 -9.42 18.49
N PHE A 157 17.00 -8.95 17.86
CA PHE A 157 18.34 -8.94 18.48
C PHE A 157 18.47 -7.89 19.58
N THR A 158 17.80 -6.75 19.45
CA THR A 158 17.83 -5.69 20.48
C THR A 158 16.88 -5.97 21.63
N LYS A 159 15.95 -6.92 21.48
CA LYS A 159 14.85 -7.20 22.42
C LYS A 159 14.06 -5.95 22.81
N ASN A 160 14.09 -4.94 21.96
CA ASN A 160 13.45 -3.65 22.17
C ASN A 160 12.48 -3.36 21.00
N PRO A 161 11.20 -3.09 21.27
CA PRO A 161 10.25 -2.75 20.21
C PRO A 161 10.44 -1.35 19.61
N MET A 162 11.18 -0.45 20.28
CA MET A 162 11.39 0.93 19.83
C MET A 162 12.00 1.06 18.41
N PRO A 163 12.94 0.20 17.97
CA PRO A 163 13.45 0.24 16.60
C PRO A 163 12.49 -0.21 15.49
N ILE A 164 11.22 -0.49 15.81
CA ILE A 164 10.22 -0.85 14.80
C ILE A 164 10.01 0.31 13.83
N ASN A 165 10.29 0.08 12.56
CA ASN A 165 9.90 0.99 11.49
C ASN A 165 8.44 0.69 11.09
N TYR A 166 7.47 1.18 11.87
CA TYR A 166 6.07 0.89 11.63
C TYR A 166 5.52 1.36 10.27
N PRO A 167 5.96 2.49 9.66
CA PRO A 167 5.62 2.81 8.27
C PRO A 167 5.97 1.67 7.31
N GLN A 168 7.13 1.06 7.49
CA GLN A 168 7.58 -0.07 6.67
C GLN A 168 6.71 -1.31 6.84
N TRP A 169 6.27 -1.60 8.06
CA TRP A 169 5.36 -2.71 8.32
C TRP A 169 3.98 -2.48 7.70
N ILE A 170 3.49 -1.25 7.70
CA ILE A 170 2.23 -0.87 7.04
C ILE A 170 2.36 -1.07 5.52
N ASP A 171 3.44 -0.62 4.93
CA ASP A 171 3.68 -0.75 3.48
C ASP A 171 3.86 -2.22 3.07
N PHE A 172 4.58 -3.01 3.88
CA PHE A 172 4.69 -4.44 3.69
C PHE A 172 3.34 -5.15 3.77
N ALA A 173 2.49 -4.81 4.73
CA ALA A 173 1.13 -5.37 4.83
C ALA A 173 0.30 -5.05 3.58
N LYS A 174 0.37 -3.82 3.06
CA LYS A 174 -0.28 -3.39 1.82
C LYS A 174 0.17 -4.22 0.61
N TYR A 175 1.49 -4.37 0.40
CA TYR A 175 2.01 -5.16 -0.71
C TYR A 175 1.73 -6.66 -0.54
N SER A 176 1.74 -7.17 0.69
CA SER A 176 1.37 -8.55 1.02
C SER A 176 -0.09 -8.84 0.67
N TYR A 177 -1.00 -7.95 1.04
CA TYR A 177 -2.41 -8.07 0.69
C TYR A 177 -2.62 -8.08 -0.84
N GLN A 178 -1.97 -7.16 -1.55
CA GLN A 178 -2.05 -7.11 -3.01
C GLN A 178 -1.48 -8.38 -3.67
N GLN A 179 -0.39 -8.92 -3.14
CA GLN A 179 0.21 -10.14 -3.64
C GLN A 179 -0.66 -11.37 -3.37
N LEU A 180 -1.23 -11.48 -2.18
CA LEU A 180 -2.17 -12.54 -1.81
C LEU A 180 -3.44 -12.50 -2.66
N LYS A 181 -4.05 -11.32 -2.78
CA LYS A 181 -5.24 -11.13 -3.63
C LYS A 181 -4.96 -11.59 -5.07
N TRP A 182 -3.81 -11.18 -5.61
CA TRP A 182 -3.43 -11.63 -6.95
C TRP A 182 -3.24 -13.14 -7.02
N ALA A 183 -2.51 -13.74 -6.09
CA ALA A 183 -2.17 -15.15 -6.14
C ALA A 183 -3.40 -16.06 -5.98
N ILE A 184 -4.34 -15.68 -5.12
CA ILE A 184 -5.49 -16.50 -4.75
C ILE A 184 -6.70 -16.25 -5.68
N VAL A 185 -6.92 -14.98 -6.07
CA VAL A 185 -8.14 -14.59 -6.80
C VAL A 185 -7.85 -14.27 -8.26
N GLU A 186 -6.94 -13.34 -8.54
CA GLU A 186 -6.78 -12.79 -9.89
C GLU A 186 -6.02 -13.73 -10.83
N LYS A 187 -4.98 -14.41 -10.33
CA LYS A 187 -4.14 -15.31 -11.14
C LYS A 187 -4.90 -16.54 -11.67
N PRO A 188 -5.72 -17.25 -10.88
CA PRO A 188 -6.53 -18.36 -11.39
C PRO A 188 -7.49 -17.91 -12.48
N ILE A 189 -8.19 -16.78 -12.28
CA ILE A 189 -9.13 -16.21 -13.26
C ILE A 189 -8.41 -15.85 -14.56
N ALA A 190 -7.29 -15.15 -14.46
CA ALA A 190 -6.49 -14.76 -15.62
C ALA A 190 -5.94 -15.99 -16.37
N ARG A 191 -5.55 -17.04 -15.64
CA ARG A 191 -5.10 -18.30 -16.24
C ARG A 191 -6.23 -18.99 -17.00
N GLU A 192 -7.40 -19.06 -16.40
CA GLU A 192 -8.58 -19.68 -17.04
C GLU A 192 -8.98 -18.94 -18.31
N ALA A 193 -9.06 -17.61 -18.26
CA ALA A 193 -9.35 -16.77 -19.41
C ALA A 193 -8.31 -16.94 -20.54
N TYR A 194 -7.02 -17.05 -20.18
CA TYR A 194 -5.95 -17.27 -21.15
C TYR A 194 -6.06 -18.65 -21.80
N VAL A 195 -6.30 -19.70 -21.01
CA VAL A 195 -6.43 -21.07 -21.53
C VAL A 195 -7.66 -21.18 -22.44
N SER A 196 -8.81 -20.64 -22.00
CA SER A 196 -10.04 -20.64 -22.81
C SER A 196 -9.85 -19.92 -24.14
N GLY A 197 -9.24 -18.72 -24.11
CA GLY A 197 -8.97 -17.97 -25.35
C GLY A 197 -8.01 -18.70 -26.29
N LYS A 198 -6.99 -19.38 -25.76
CA LYS A 198 -6.09 -20.20 -26.58
C LYS A 198 -6.73 -21.44 -27.16
N LEU A 199 -7.63 -22.07 -26.41
CA LEU A 199 -8.40 -23.21 -26.92
C LEU A 199 -9.33 -22.77 -28.03
N GLU A 200 -10.00 -21.63 -27.90
CA GLU A 200 -10.91 -21.08 -28.90
C GLU A 200 -10.16 -20.70 -30.19
N GLU A 201 -9.02 -19.98 -30.08
CA GLU A 201 -8.15 -19.65 -31.21
C GLU A 201 -7.68 -20.91 -31.96
N ASN A 202 -7.25 -21.94 -31.24
CA ASN A 202 -6.80 -23.18 -31.86
C ASN A 202 -7.96 -23.96 -32.49
N TRP A 203 -9.15 -23.91 -31.88
CA TRP A 203 -10.33 -24.58 -32.41
C TRP A 203 -10.81 -23.92 -33.71
N GLU A 204 -10.88 -22.60 -33.77
CA GLU A 204 -11.20 -21.87 -35.01
C GLU A 204 -10.22 -22.17 -36.14
N LYS A 205 -8.92 -22.26 -35.80
CA LYS A 205 -7.88 -22.60 -36.80
C LYS A 205 -8.07 -24.03 -37.33
N ILE A 206 -8.32 -25.01 -36.45
CA ILE A 206 -8.57 -26.41 -36.86
C ILE A 206 -9.83 -26.50 -37.72
N GLN A 207 -10.89 -25.79 -37.34
CA GLN A 207 -12.14 -25.78 -38.08
C GLN A 207 -11.97 -25.16 -39.50
N SER A 208 -11.19 -24.08 -39.58
CA SER A 208 -10.82 -23.48 -40.87
C SER A 208 -10.02 -24.45 -41.77
N GLU A 209 -8.99 -25.10 -41.21
CA GLU A 209 -8.17 -26.08 -41.94
C GLU A 209 -8.99 -27.30 -42.40
N ILE A 210 -9.95 -27.77 -41.63
CA ILE A 210 -10.87 -28.85 -42.01
C ILE A 210 -11.80 -28.38 -43.14
N SER A 211 -12.36 -27.17 -43.01
CA SER A 211 -13.25 -26.62 -44.05
C SER A 211 -12.52 -26.46 -45.39
N ASP A 212 -11.31 -25.89 -45.35
CA ASP A 212 -10.48 -25.70 -46.54
C ASP A 212 -10.12 -27.04 -47.19
N SER A 213 -9.76 -28.04 -46.40
CA SER A 213 -9.46 -29.40 -46.89
C SER A 213 -10.70 -30.10 -47.48
N PHE A 214 -11.88 -29.89 -46.86
CA PHE A 214 -13.13 -30.42 -47.37
C PHE A 214 -13.54 -29.76 -48.69
N ASP A 215 -13.35 -28.45 -48.81
CA ASP A 215 -13.63 -27.70 -50.03
C ASP A 215 -12.67 -28.09 -51.19
N GLU A 216 -11.40 -28.37 -50.86
CA GLU A 216 -10.44 -28.88 -51.86
C GLU A 216 -10.83 -30.27 -52.33
N PHE A 217 -11.17 -31.19 -51.36
CA PHE A 217 -11.64 -32.55 -51.70
C PHE A 217 -12.93 -32.53 -52.52
N SER A 218 -13.88 -31.64 -52.20
CA SER A 218 -15.17 -31.56 -52.90
C SER A 218 -15.07 -31.03 -54.32
N LYS A 219 -14.00 -30.32 -54.68
CA LYS A 219 -13.76 -29.86 -56.07
C LYS A 219 -13.38 -31.01 -57.03
N ASP A 220 -12.73 -32.02 -56.51
CA ASP A 220 -12.22 -33.13 -57.35
C ASP A 220 -13.19 -34.33 -57.42
N TYR A 221 -14.23 -34.35 -56.59
CA TYR A 221 -15.21 -35.45 -56.54
C TYR A 221 -16.64 -34.95 -56.66
N TYR A 222 -17.21 -35.08 -57.86
CA TYR A 222 -18.66 -34.95 -58.02
C TYR A 222 -19.34 -36.24 -57.51
N VAL A 223 -19.98 -36.15 -56.37
CA VAL A 223 -20.84 -37.25 -55.87
C VAL A 223 -22.15 -37.16 -56.64
N VAL A 224 -22.31 -38.01 -57.64
CA VAL A 224 -23.59 -38.18 -58.36
C VAL A 224 -24.41 -39.14 -57.52
N PHE A 225 -25.45 -38.64 -56.86
CA PHE A 225 -26.51 -39.52 -56.30
C PHE A 225 -27.46 -39.89 -57.42
N GLU A 226 -27.48 -41.18 -57.83
CA GLU A 226 -28.55 -41.75 -58.59
C GLU A 226 -29.77 -42.08 -57.72
#